data_e08cf505be6f765c241814c8ece1b7fb
#
_entry.id   e08cf505be6f765c241814c8ece1b7fb
#
_cell.length_a   1.000
_cell.length_b   1.000
_cell.length_c   1.000
_cell.angle_alpha   90.00
_cell.angle_beta   90.00
_cell.angle_gamma   90.00
#
_symmetry.space_group_name_H-M   'P 1'
#
loop_
_entity.id
_entity.type
_entity.pdbx_description
1 polymer ?
#
loop_
_entity_poly.entity_id
_entity_poly.type
_entity_poly.pdbx_seq_one_letter_code
_entity_poly.pdbx_strand_id
1 'polypeptide(L)' 'PLVAEAIDETRGDGDSQDYLTDVMCVALNRLPAKYYRHSIDMMFYLADGELETMKKQALTAVRESREFVKSHQRE' A
#
# COMPACT_ATOMS: atom_id res chain seq x y z
N PRO A 1 3.47 -8.15 -1.67
CA PRO A 1 4.21 -6.89 -1.59
C PRO A 1 3.72 -6.03 -0.43
N LEU A 2 4.52 -5.06 -0.05
CA LEU A 2 4.22 -4.21 1.10
C LEU A 2 2.89 -3.46 0.96
N VAL A 3 2.52 -3.08 -0.26
CA VAL A 3 1.25 -2.40 -0.50
C VAL A 3 0.07 -3.31 -0.21
N ALA A 4 0.13 -4.56 -0.65
CA ALA A 4 -0.94 -5.52 -0.36
C ALA A 4 -1.08 -5.78 1.14
N GLU A 5 0.04 -5.88 1.85
CA GLU A 5 0.02 -6.05 3.31
C GLU A 5 -0.59 -4.82 4.00
N ALA A 6 -0.25 -3.62 3.54
CA ALA A 6 -0.81 -2.38 4.09
C ALA A 6 -2.31 -2.28 3.82
N ILE A 7 -2.78 -2.75 2.67
CA ILE A 7 -4.21 -2.81 2.37
C ILE A 7 -4.92 -3.75 3.33
N ASP A 8 -4.35 -4.93 3.57
CA ASP A 8 -4.94 -5.89 4.50
C ASP A 8 -5.04 -5.33 5.93
N GLU A 9 -4.04 -4.58 6.37
CA GLU A 9 -4.05 -3.96 7.70
C GLU A 9 -5.09 -2.86 7.84
N THR A 10 -5.42 -2.16 6.74
CA THR A 10 -6.30 -1.00 6.79
C THR A 10 -7.71 -1.26 6.29
N ARG A 11 -7.96 -2.43 5.70
CA ARG A 11 -9.27 -2.72 5.12
C ARG A 11 -10.36 -2.81 6.19
N GLY A 12 -11.53 -2.27 5.86
CA GLY A 12 -12.69 -2.35 6.72
C GLY A 12 -13.72 -3.32 6.17
N ASP A 13 -14.67 -3.72 7.01
CA ASP A 13 -15.70 -4.71 6.63
C ASP A 13 -16.59 -4.22 5.49
N GLY A 14 -16.75 -2.91 5.34
CA GLY A 14 -17.57 -2.35 4.27
C GLY A 14 -16.84 -2.08 2.96
N ASP A 15 -15.55 -2.38 2.89
CA ASP A 15 -14.77 -2.10 1.68
C ASP A 15 -15.11 -3.08 0.57
N SER A 16 -15.50 -2.57 -0.60
CA SER A 16 -15.74 -3.41 -1.77
C SER A 16 -14.42 -3.81 -2.44
N GLN A 17 -14.47 -4.87 -3.23
CA GLN A 17 -13.30 -5.29 -4.00
C GLN A 17 -12.87 -4.21 -4.99
N ASP A 18 -13.83 -3.54 -5.63
CA ASP A 18 -13.53 -2.46 -6.58
C ASP A 18 -12.83 -1.30 -5.88
N TYR A 19 -13.31 -0.92 -4.69
CA TYR A 19 -12.67 0.12 -3.90
C TYR A 19 -11.23 -0.25 -3.55
N LEU A 20 -11.01 -1.47 -3.07
CA LEU A 20 -9.66 -1.92 -2.69
C LEU A 20 -8.73 -1.98 -3.90
N THR A 21 -9.24 -2.38 -5.06
CA THR A 21 -8.47 -2.39 -6.31
C THR A 21 -8.03 -0.97 -6.68
N ASP A 22 -8.94 -0.01 -6.59
CA ASP A 22 -8.61 1.39 -6.87
C ASP A 22 -7.58 1.93 -5.88
N VAL A 23 -7.72 1.61 -4.60
CA VAL A 23 -6.74 2.01 -3.58
C VAL A 23 -5.37 1.45 -3.92
N MET A 24 -5.30 0.18 -4.30
CA MET A 24 -4.03 -0.44 -4.68
C MET A 24 -3.40 0.28 -5.86
N CYS A 25 -4.17 0.57 -6.91
CA CYS A 25 -3.66 1.26 -8.08
C CYS A 25 -3.10 2.65 -7.74
N VAL A 26 -3.82 3.41 -6.92
CA VAL A 26 -3.37 4.75 -6.52
C VAL A 26 -2.10 4.66 -5.68
N ALA A 27 -2.06 3.73 -4.72
CA ALA A 27 -0.89 3.57 -3.85
C ALA A 27 0.35 3.15 -4.66
N LEU A 28 0.19 2.21 -5.59
CA LEU A 28 1.30 1.75 -6.41
C LEU A 28 1.85 2.86 -7.31
N ASN A 29 0.99 3.76 -7.77
CA ASN A 29 1.43 4.90 -8.58
C ASN A 29 2.19 5.96 -7.76
N ARG A 30 2.01 5.98 -6.46
CA ARG A 30 2.67 6.96 -5.58
C ARG A 30 4.00 6.49 -5.02
N LEU A 31 4.27 5.19 -5.10
CA LEU A 31 5.44 4.59 -4.47
C LEU A 31 6.50 4.18 -5.51
N PRO A 32 7.80 4.24 -5.14
CA PRO A 32 8.86 3.69 -5.99
C PRO A 32 8.67 2.20 -6.27
N ALA A 33 9.20 1.75 -7.41
CA ALA A 33 9.04 0.37 -7.86
C ALA A 33 9.51 -0.67 -6.84
N LYS A 34 10.44 -0.32 -5.96
CA LYS A 34 10.94 -1.25 -4.93
C LYS A 34 9.84 -1.75 -3.99
N TYR A 35 8.73 -1.03 -3.86
CA TYR A 35 7.61 -1.45 -3.01
C TYR A 35 6.75 -2.54 -3.64
N TYR A 36 6.95 -2.86 -4.92
CA TYR A 36 6.22 -3.91 -5.64
C TYR A 36 6.90 -5.27 -5.50
N ARG A 37 8.15 -5.29 -5.09
CA ARG A 37 8.94 -6.51 -5.05
C ARG A 37 8.57 -7.35 -3.84
N HIS A 38 8.83 -8.64 -3.95
CA HIS A 38 8.55 -9.56 -2.87
C HIS A 38 9.52 -9.34 -1.73
N SER A 39 8.99 -9.33 -0.51
CA SER A 39 9.75 -8.96 0.67
C SER A 39 10.91 -9.90 1.03
N ILE A 40 10.85 -11.18 0.62
CA ILE A 40 11.89 -12.15 1.00
C ILE A 40 13.23 -11.74 0.41
N ASP A 41 13.29 -11.44 -0.88
CA ASP A 41 14.54 -11.02 -1.52
C ASP A 41 15.06 -9.72 -0.93
N MET A 42 14.15 -8.82 -0.59
CA MET A 42 14.52 -7.52 -0.03
C MET A 42 15.14 -7.63 1.36
N MET A 43 14.69 -8.59 2.17
CA MET A 43 15.17 -8.74 3.54
C MET A 43 16.68 -9.02 3.62
N PHE A 44 17.26 -9.61 2.58
CA PHE A 44 18.68 -9.90 2.56
C PHE A 44 19.56 -8.70 2.19
N TYR A 45 18.94 -7.66 1.62
CA TYR A 45 19.69 -6.52 1.06
C TYR A 45 19.41 -5.21 1.74
N LEU A 46 18.45 -5.18 2.67
CA LEU A 46 18.08 -3.94 3.35
C LEU A 46 18.91 -3.74 4.61
N ALA A 47 19.28 -2.50 4.86
CA ALA A 47 19.91 -2.13 6.12
C ALA A 47 18.93 -2.27 7.28
N ASP A 48 19.45 -2.36 8.51
CA ASP A 48 18.64 -2.44 9.71
C ASP A 48 17.67 -1.26 9.77
N GLY A 49 16.41 -1.57 10.01
CA GLY A 49 15.35 -0.56 10.09
C GLY A 49 14.79 -0.09 8.76
N GLU A 50 15.44 -0.41 7.64
CA GLU A 50 14.96 0.03 6.33
C GLU A 50 13.62 -0.63 5.97
N LEU A 51 13.46 -1.91 6.27
CA LEU A 51 12.21 -2.60 6.02
C LEU A 51 11.07 -1.98 6.80
N GLU A 52 11.29 -1.63 8.08
CA GLU A 52 10.27 -0.97 8.90
C GLU A 52 9.89 0.40 8.32
N THR A 53 10.87 1.14 7.83
CA THR A 53 10.62 2.42 7.18
C THR A 53 9.76 2.22 5.93
N MET A 54 10.08 1.22 5.11
CA MET A 54 9.31 0.91 3.91
C MET A 54 7.88 0.50 4.25
N LYS A 55 7.69 -0.30 5.30
CA LYS A 55 6.36 -0.69 5.75
C LYS A 55 5.53 0.53 6.16
N LYS A 56 6.13 1.45 6.90
CA LYS A 56 5.44 2.68 7.32
C LYS A 56 5.08 3.54 6.13
N GLN A 57 5.97 3.69 5.17
CA GLN A 57 5.70 4.46 3.96
C GLN A 57 4.60 3.84 3.12
N ALA A 58 4.59 2.51 2.99
CA ALA A 58 3.53 1.81 2.27
C ALA A 58 2.19 2.01 2.97
N LEU A 59 2.16 1.93 4.30
CA LEU A 59 0.95 2.12 5.08
C LEU A 59 0.41 3.55 4.93
N THR A 60 1.30 4.55 4.98
CA THR A 60 0.92 5.95 4.78
C THR A 60 0.35 6.16 3.38
N ALA A 61 1.02 5.62 2.36
CA ALA A 61 0.54 5.74 0.98
C ALA A 61 -0.84 5.10 0.80
N VAL A 62 -1.07 3.94 1.41
CA VAL A 62 -2.37 3.28 1.34
C VAL A 62 -3.45 4.11 2.04
N ARG A 63 -3.17 4.63 3.23
CA ARG A 63 -4.13 5.47 3.94
C ARG A 63 -4.50 6.71 3.14
N GLU A 64 -3.51 7.38 2.57
CA GLU A 64 -3.76 8.55 1.71
C GLU A 64 -4.54 8.18 0.46
N SER A 65 -4.22 7.02 -0.12
CA SER A 65 -4.93 6.53 -1.30
C SER A 65 -6.38 6.20 -1.00
N ARG A 66 -6.67 5.64 0.17
CA ARG A 66 -8.04 5.39 0.62
C ARG A 66 -8.85 6.68 0.65
N GLU A 67 -8.27 7.74 1.23
CA GLU A 67 -8.95 9.04 1.27
C GLU A 67 -9.12 9.64 -0.12
N PHE A 68 -8.11 9.52 -0.97
CA PHE A 68 -8.20 10.01 -2.34
C PHE A 68 -9.31 9.31 -3.12
N VAL A 69 -9.37 7.98 -3.06
CA VAL A 69 -10.41 7.23 -3.78
C VAL A 69 -11.79 7.58 -3.27
N LYS A 70 -11.95 7.69 -1.93
CA LYS A 70 -13.24 8.08 -1.36
C LYS A 70 -13.70 9.45 -1.86
N SER A 71 -12.80 10.42 -1.90
CA SER A 71 -13.15 11.78 -2.30
C SER A 71 -13.36 11.93 -3.80
N HIS A 72 -12.93 10.94 -4.60
CA HIS A 72 -13.02 10.97 -6.06
C HIS A 72 -13.93 9.86 -6.61
N GLN A 73 -14.72 9.23 -5.75
CA GLN A 73 -15.65 8.19 -6.22
C GLN A 73 -16.73 8.81 -7.10
N ARG A 74 -17.05 8.09 -8.15
CA ARG A 74 -18.19 8.40 -9.00
C ARG A 74 -19.40 7.65 -8.48
N GLU A 75 -20.51 8.30 -8.48
CA GLU A 75 -21.78 7.67 -8.16
C GLU A 75 -22.44 7.10 -9.39
#